data_a0fe3f27f7a1a7051856d1e503ba6cb8
#
_entry.id   a0fe3f27f7a1a7051856d1e503ba6cb8
#
_cell.length_a   1.000
_cell.length_b   1.000
_cell.length_c   1.000
_cell.angle_alpha   90.00
_cell.angle_beta   90.00
_cell.angle_gamma   90.00
#
_symmetry.space_group_name_H-M   'P 1'
#
loop_
_entity.id
_entity.type
_entity.pdbx_description
1 polymer ?
#
loop_
_entity_poly.entity_id
_entity_poly.type
_entity_poly.pdbx_seq_one_letter_code
_entity_poly.pdbx_strand_id
1 'polypeptide(L)'
;MKNDRLIDLGLTGYEELFMSTEERLDAKKPKVEAIPLAALTPFRNHPFKVKEDEEMAQLIRSIADAGVLSPALARPLPDGGYELISGHRRLAACKALGMDTMPVIVRDLTDEEAVITMVDSNLQREHILPSEKAFAYKMKYDAIKRSPGRKENGDQLGHQIKSIDSLAENSPDSRNQIQRYIRLTHLIPDILKLVDEGKIALTPAVELSYLQPS
;
A
#
# COMPACT_ATOMS: atom_id res chain seq x y z
N MET A 1 -34.56 31.95 -28.95
CA MET A 1 -33.34 31.25 -28.45
C MET A 1 -33.71 30.51 -27.19
N LYS A 2 -34.01 29.21 -27.29
CA LYS A 2 -34.37 28.36 -26.16
C LYS A 2 -33.07 27.68 -25.67
N ASN A 3 -32.73 27.91 -24.43
CA ASN A 3 -31.63 27.27 -23.72
C ASN A 3 -32.10 25.88 -23.29
N ASP A 4 -31.74 24.86 -24.05
CA ASP A 4 -31.87 23.46 -23.60
C ASP A 4 -30.74 23.18 -22.62
N ARG A 5 -31.02 23.33 -21.32
CA ARG A 5 -30.23 22.71 -20.26
C ARG A 5 -30.60 21.24 -20.25
N LEU A 6 -29.78 20.40 -20.88
CA LEU A 6 -29.80 18.97 -20.64
C LEU A 6 -29.55 18.74 -19.15
N ILE A 7 -30.58 18.28 -18.47
CA ILE A 7 -30.47 17.80 -17.09
C ILE A 7 -29.72 16.47 -17.19
N ASP A 8 -28.50 16.44 -16.70
CA ASP A 8 -27.76 15.19 -16.50
C ASP A 8 -28.49 14.41 -15.40
N LEU A 9 -29.29 13.44 -15.83
CA LEU A 9 -30.11 12.59 -14.94
C LEU A 9 -29.32 11.48 -14.29
N GLY A 10 -27.97 11.45 -14.43
CA GLY A 10 -27.13 10.40 -13.83
C GLY A 10 -27.53 8.98 -14.29
N LEU A 11 -28.08 8.86 -15.48
CA LEU A 11 -28.44 7.57 -16.05
C LEU A 11 -27.13 6.88 -16.46
N THR A 12 -26.74 5.89 -15.68
CA THR A 12 -25.79 4.86 -16.08
C THR A 12 -26.15 4.34 -17.47
N GLY A 13 -25.12 4.08 -18.30
CA GLY A 13 -25.32 3.79 -19.71
C GLY A 13 -26.38 2.72 -19.95
N TYR A 14 -27.07 2.81 -21.10
CA TYR A 14 -28.17 1.91 -21.50
C TYR A 14 -27.82 0.42 -21.34
N GLU A 15 -26.56 0.06 -21.43
CA GLU A 15 -26.04 -1.30 -21.26
C GLU A 15 -26.24 -1.86 -19.84
N GLU A 16 -26.11 -1.04 -18.77
CA GLU A 16 -26.32 -1.49 -17.39
C GLU A 16 -27.78 -1.83 -17.07
N LEU A 17 -28.75 -1.25 -17.79
CA LEU A 17 -30.18 -1.53 -17.58
C LEU A 17 -30.60 -2.93 -18.06
N PHE A 18 -29.86 -3.51 -19.00
CA PHE A 18 -30.16 -4.83 -19.59
C PHE A 18 -29.28 -5.94 -19.06
N MET A 19 -28.30 -5.65 -18.18
CA MET A 19 -27.49 -6.67 -17.53
C MET A 19 -28.30 -7.45 -16.52
N SER A 20 -28.20 -8.78 -16.55
CA SER A 20 -28.70 -9.67 -15.50
C SER A 20 -28.00 -9.39 -14.16
N THR A 21 -28.60 -9.84 -13.07
CA THR A 21 -27.97 -9.69 -11.74
C THR A 21 -26.61 -10.39 -11.67
N GLU A 22 -26.43 -11.50 -12.38
CA GLU A 22 -25.16 -12.24 -12.49
C GLU A 22 -24.11 -11.46 -13.29
N GLU A 23 -24.49 -10.86 -14.41
CA GLU A 23 -23.60 -10.02 -15.23
C GLU A 23 -23.16 -8.75 -14.49
N ARG A 24 -24.04 -8.14 -13.67
CA ARG A 24 -23.71 -7.01 -12.80
C ARG A 24 -22.72 -7.40 -11.70
N LEU A 25 -22.85 -8.60 -11.12
CA LEU A 25 -21.91 -9.13 -10.14
C LEU A 25 -20.57 -9.47 -10.79
N ASP A 26 -20.59 -9.99 -12.00
CA ASP A 26 -19.36 -10.34 -12.76
C ASP A 26 -18.62 -9.09 -13.26
N ALA A 27 -19.35 -8.05 -13.66
CA ALA A 27 -18.77 -6.75 -14.03
C ALA A 27 -18.07 -6.04 -12.85
N LYS A 28 -18.50 -6.31 -11.61
CA LYS A 28 -17.89 -5.78 -10.38
C LYS A 28 -16.72 -6.62 -9.86
N LYS A 29 -16.47 -7.81 -10.41
CA LYS A 29 -15.30 -8.60 -10.07
C LYS A 29 -14.03 -7.92 -10.56
N PRO A 30 -12.96 -7.90 -9.76
CA PRO A 30 -11.69 -7.33 -10.20
C PRO A 30 -11.17 -8.10 -11.41
N LYS A 31 -11.05 -7.41 -12.56
CA LYS A 31 -10.50 -7.96 -13.79
C LYS A 31 -8.99 -7.81 -13.82
N VAL A 32 -8.30 -8.84 -14.34
CA VAL A 32 -6.86 -8.76 -14.60
C VAL A 32 -6.67 -8.15 -15.97
N GLU A 33 -5.94 -7.05 -16.03
CA GLU A 33 -5.64 -6.32 -17.26
C GLU A 33 -4.13 -6.32 -17.52
N ALA A 34 -3.73 -6.39 -18.79
CA ALA A 34 -2.33 -6.23 -19.18
C ALA A 34 -2.01 -4.72 -19.29
N ILE A 35 -1.40 -4.17 -18.25
CA ILE A 35 -1.07 -2.74 -18.17
C ILE A 35 0.36 -2.49 -18.65
N PRO A 36 0.61 -1.48 -19.53
CA PRO A 36 1.95 -1.09 -19.93
C PRO A 36 2.80 -0.68 -18.71
N LEU A 37 4.06 -1.17 -18.64
CA LEU A 37 4.95 -0.83 -17.53
C LEU A 37 5.22 0.68 -17.43
N ALA A 38 5.18 1.39 -18.56
CA ALA A 38 5.33 2.84 -18.61
C ALA A 38 4.17 3.60 -17.95
N ALA A 39 2.97 3.00 -17.89
CA ALA A 39 1.79 3.58 -17.25
C ALA A 39 1.72 3.31 -15.74
N LEU A 40 2.65 2.49 -15.19
CA LEU A 40 2.70 2.13 -13.78
C LEU A 40 3.69 3.01 -13.03
N THR A 41 3.19 3.81 -12.11
CA THR A 41 3.99 4.62 -11.18
C THR A 41 4.10 3.90 -9.83
N PRO A 42 5.30 3.75 -9.26
CA PRO A 42 5.46 3.19 -7.91
C PRO A 42 4.69 4.01 -6.87
N PHE A 43 4.21 3.34 -5.81
CA PHE A 43 3.53 3.98 -4.68
C PHE A 43 4.40 5.07 -4.06
N ARG A 44 3.84 6.25 -3.85
CA ARG A 44 4.56 7.38 -3.27
C ARG A 44 5.01 7.07 -1.83
N ASN A 45 6.28 7.33 -1.52
CA ASN A 45 6.87 7.08 -0.20
C ASN A 45 6.74 5.61 0.28
N HIS A 46 6.85 4.66 -0.65
CA HIS A 46 6.78 3.23 -0.33
C HIS A 46 7.87 2.85 0.70
N PRO A 47 7.50 2.36 1.90
CA PRO A 47 8.47 2.14 2.97
C PRO A 47 9.36 0.90 2.74
N PHE A 48 8.88 -0.07 1.96
CA PHE A 48 9.58 -1.32 1.71
C PHE A 48 10.48 -1.20 0.48
N LYS A 49 11.76 -1.46 0.66
CA LYS A 49 12.76 -1.35 -0.42
C LYS A 49 12.70 -2.58 -1.32
N VAL A 50 12.83 -2.35 -2.63
CA VAL A 50 13.10 -3.43 -3.59
C VAL A 50 14.62 -3.67 -3.56
N LYS A 51 15.03 -4.84 -3.08
CA LYS A 51 16.45 -5.23 -3.01
C LYS A 51 16.81 -6.06 -4.25
N GLU A 52 18.03 -5.85 -4.75
CA GLU A 52 18.65 -6.72 -5.76
C GLU A 52 19.40 -7.84 -5.04
N ASP A 53 18.65 -8.85 -4.63
CA ASP A 53 19.13 -10.02 -3.89
C ASP A 53 18.89 -11.31 -4.69
N GLU A 54 19.33 -12.45 -4.13
CA GLU A 54 19.15 -13.76 -4.75
C GLU A 54 17.67 -14.08 -5.01
N GLU A 55 16.76 -13.67 -4.11
CA GLU A 55 15.32 -13.83 -4.30
C GLU A 55 14.79 -13.02 -5.50
N MET A 56 15.37 -11.83 -5.77
CA MET A 56 15.03 -11.06 -6.96
C MET A 56 15.52 -11.78 -8.22
N ALA A 57 16.73 -12.33 -8.21
CA ALA A 57 17.24 -13.11 -9.33
C ALA A 57 16.40 -14.37 -9.60
N GLN A 58 15.91 -15.04 -8.56
CA GLN A 58 14.98 -16.17 -8.70
C GLN A 58 13.62 -15.71 -9.26
N LEU A 59 13.09 -14.58 -8.80
CA LEU A 59 11.85 -14.01 -9.31
C LEU A 59 11.96 -13.65 -10.80
N ILE A 60 13.08 -13.04 -11.22
CA ILE A 60 13.34 -12.72 -12.63
C ILE A 60 13.35 -14.01 -13.48
N ARG A 61 14.04 -15.05 -13.04
CA ARG A 61 14.06 -16.36 -13.73
C ARG A 61 12.64 -16.95 -13.83
N SER A 62 11.92 -16.97 -12.72
CA SER A 62 10.54 -17.48 -12.70
C SER A 62 9.60 -16.74 -13.65
N ILE A 63 9.73 -15.40 -13.71
CA ILE A 63 8.91 -14.58 -14.64
C ILE A 63 9.35 -14.80 -16.10
N ALA A 64 10.63 -15.00 -16.37
CA ALA A 64 11.11 -15.33 -17.70
C ALA A 64 10.56 -16.68 -18.21
N ASP A 65 10.46 -17.67 -17.33
CA ASP A 65 10.02 -19.02 -17.68
C ASP A 65 8.49 -19.16 -17.78
N ALA A 66 7.76 -18.59 -16.83
CA ALA A 66 6.32 -18.81 -16.67
C ALA A 66 5.44 -17.54 -16.77
N GLY A 67 6.06 -16.39 -17.00
CA GLY A 67 5.37 -15.10 -16.93
C GLY A 67 4.99 -14.69 -15.50
N VAL A 68 4.23 -13.61 -15.38
CA VAL A 68 3.74 -13.12 -14.09
C VAL A 68 2.48 -13.89 -13.69
N LEU A 69 2.61 -14.93 -12.88
CA LEU A 69 1.51 -15.80 -12.45
C LEU A 69 0.51 -15.11 -11.50
N SER A 70 1.01 -14.21 -10.63
CA SER A 70 0.17 -13.49 -9.69
C SER A 70 0.10 -12.02 -10.12
N PRO A 71 -1.10 -11.47 -10.44
CA PRO A 71 -1.23 -10.10 -10.90
C PRO A 71 -0.85 -9.09 -9.80
N ALA A 72 -0.33 -7.94 -10.20
CA ALA A 72 -0.11 -6.82 -9.31
C ALA A 72 -1.45 -6.14 -8.96
N LEU A 73 -1.44 -5.23 -7.98
CA LEU A 73 -2.59 -4.40 -7.64
C LEU A 73 -2.22 -2.93 -7.88
N ALA A 74 -3.09 -2.21 -8.59
CA ALA A 74 -2.93 -0.78 -8.83
C ALA A 74 -4.27 -0.04 -8.72
N ARG A 75 -4.20 1.28 -8.61
CA ARG A 75 -5.36 2.17 -8.71
C ARG A 75 -5.16 3.20 -9.82
N PRO A 76 -6.24 3.72 -10.44
CA PRO A 76 -6.13 4.79 -11.41
C PRO A 76 -5.64 6.09 -10.74
N LEU A 77 -4.86 6.88 -11.48
CA LEU A 77 -4.47 8.23 -11.08
C LEU A 77 -5.33 9.27 -11.80
N PRO A 78 -5.67 10.41 -11.16
CA PRO A 78 -6.48 11.47 -11.78
C PRO A 78 -5.88 12.03 -13.07
N ASP A 79 -4.55 12.11 -13.12
CA ASP A 79 -3.80 12.63 -14.27
C ASP A 79 -3.52 11.58 -15.36
N GLY A 80 -4.12 10.41 -15.24
CA GLY A 80 -3.91 9.26 -16.12
C GLY A 80 -2.80 8.32 -15.63
N GLY A 81 -2.81 7.08 -16.12
CA GLY A 81 -1.95 6.01 -15.63
C GLY A 81 -2.42 5.40 -14.31
N TYR A 82 -1.53 4.67 -13.64
CA TYR A 82 -1.89 3.87 -12.47
C TYR A 82 -0.81 3.97 -11.39
N GLU A 83 -1.21 4.05 -10.12
CA GLU A 83 -0.32 3.92 -8.98
C GLU A 83 -0.30 2.46 -8.51
N LEU A 84 0.89 1.87 -8.45
CA LEU A 84 1.10 0.48 -8.06
C LEU A 84 1.02 0.34 -6.54
N ILE A 85 0.01 -0.35 -6.04
CA ILE A 85 -0.22 -0.59 -4.60
C ILE A 85 0.58 -1.81 -4.11
N SER A 86 0.60 -2.88 -4.90
CA SER A 86 1.34 -4.12 -4.58
C SER A 86 1.95 -4.74 -5.83
N GLY A 87 3.13 -5.32 -5.70
CA GLY A 87 3.84 -5.97 -6.81
C GLY A 87 5.07 -5.22 -7.31
N HIS A 88 5.67 -4.33 -6.52
CA HIS A 88 6.87 -3.55 -6.87
C HIS A 88 8.06 -4.43 -7.30
N ARG A 89 8.28 -5.58 -6.66
CA ARG A 89 9.32 -6.55 -7.09
C ARG A 89 9.01 -7.14 -8.46
N ARG A 90 7.74 -7.46 -8.74
CA ARG A 90 7.30 -7.95 -10.07
C ARG A 90 7.48 -6.89 -11.14
N LEU A 91 7.12 -5.64 -10.86
CA LEU A 91 7.38 -4.52 -11.78
C LEU A 91 8.87 -4.38 -12.09
N ALA A 92 9.74 -4.44 -11.06
CA ALA A 92 11.19 -4.38 -11.25
C ALA A 92 11.72 -5.55 -12.09
N ALA A 93 11.25 -6.77 -11.83
CA ALA A 93 11.61 -7.95 -12.60
C ALA A 93 11.15 -7.87 -14.07
N CYS A 94 9.91 -7.43 -14.32
CA CYS A 94 9.38 -7.22 -15.69
C CYS A 94 10.21 -6.17 -16.45
N LYS A 95 10.61 -5.07 -15.77
CA LYS A 95 11.50 -4.06 -16.37
C LYS A 95 12.88 -4.62 -16.71
N ALA A 96 13.45 -5.43 -15.81
CA ALA A 96 14.76 -6.09 -16.06
C ALA A 96 14.72 -7.06 -17.24
N LEU A 97 13.55 -7.69 -17.49
CA LEU A 97 13.32 -8.59 -18.63
C LEU A 97 12.92 -7.84 -19.92
N GLY A 98 12.78 -6.51 -19.90
CA GLY A 98 12.35 -5.74 -21.07
C GLY A 98 10.92 -6.03 -21.52
N MET A 99 10.03 -6.44 -20.61
CA MET A 99 8.62 -6.67 -20.92
C MET A 99 7.88 -5.33 -21.15
N ASP A 100 6.92 -5.31 -22.04
CA ASP A 100 6.13 -4.11 -22.33
C ASP A 100 4.98 -3.93 -21.33
N THR A 101 4.38 -5.03 -20.88
CA THR A 101 3.19 -5.04 -20.02
C THR A 101 3.36 -6.03 -18.87
N MET A 102 2.51 -5.88 -17.83
CA MET A 102 2.35 -6.89 -16.78
C MET A 102 0.87 -7.04 -16.41
N PRO A 103 0.44 -8.21 -15.89
CA PRO A 103 -0.92 -8.40 -15.41
C PRO A 103 -1.14 -7.63 -14.10
N VAL A 104 -2.21 -6.82 -14.07
CA VAL A 104 -2.57 -5.94 -12.95
C VAL A 104 -4.07 -6.04 -12.70
N ILE A 105 -4.46 -6.09 -11.45
CA ILE A 105 -5.83 -5.86 -11.00
C ILE A 105 -5.95 -4.37 -10.70
N VAL A 106 -6.85 -3.68 -11.40
CA VAL A 106 -7.15 -2.28 -11.14
C VAL A 106 -8.32 -2.19 -10.17
N ARG A 107 -8.14 -1.43 -9.08
CA ARG A 107 -9.19 -1.14 -8.10
C ARG A 107 -9.24 0.35 -7.84
N ASP A 108 -10.45 0.87 -7.78
CA ASP A 108 -10.67 2.25 -7.33
C ASP A 108 -10.54 2.28 -5.80
N LEU A 109 -9.48 2.93 -5.32
CA LEU A 109 -9.12 3.01 -3.91
C LEU A 109 -8.84 4.47 -3.54
N THR A 110 -9.38 4.91 -2.42
CA THR A 110 -9.00 6.19 -1.81
C THR A 110 -7.53 6.18 -1.38
N ASP A 111 -6.96 7.34 -1.03
CA ASP A 111 -5.58 7.43 -0.57
C ASP A 111 -5.35 6.61 0.70
N GLU A 112 -6.31 6.62 1.63
CA GLU A 112 -6.25 5.87 2.87
C GLU A 112 -6.33 4.35 2.63
N GLU A 113 -7.27 3.91 1.78
CA GLU A 113 -7.42 2.49 1.43
C GLU A 113 -6.19 1.96 0.69
N ALA A 114 -5.60 2.77 -0.19
CA ALA A 114 -4.37 2.43 -0.91
C ALA A 114 -3.20 2.23 0.05
N VAL A 115 -3.00 3.15 1.01
CA VAL A 115 -1.97 3.01 2.07
C VAL A 115 -2.20 1.76 2.89
N ILE A 116 -3.42 1.53 3.38
CA ILE A 116 -3.75 0.36 4.21
C ILE A 116 -3.47 -0.93 3.44
N THR A 117 -3.96 -1.03 2.20
CA THR A 117 -3.77 -2.21 1.36
C THR A 117 -2.30 -2.46 1.05
N MET A 118 -1.53 -1.41 0.74
CA MET A 118 -0.09 -1.49 0.48
C MET A 118 0.65 -2.01 1.70
N VAL A 119 0.39 -1.48 2.88
CA VAL A 119 1.04 -1.90 4.13
C VAL A 119 0.68 -3.35 4.45
N ASP A 120 -0.60 -3.72 4.42
CA ASP A 120 -1.06 -5.08 4.76
C ASP A 120 -0.47 -6.14 3.83
N SER A 121 -0.38 -5.86 2.52
CA SER A 121 0.22 -6.79 1.55
C SER A 121 1.73 -7.00 1.76
N ASN A 122 2.42 -6.11 2.46
CA ASN A 122 3.86 -6.19 2.70
C ASN A 122 4.21 -6.67 4.11
N LEU A 123 3.36 -6.45 5.12
CA LEU A 123 3.59 -6.93 6.49
C LEU A 123 3.56 -8.46 6.63
N GLN A 124 3.09 -9.17 5.59
CA GLN A 124 3.09 -10.64 5.54
C GLN A 124 4.43 -11.23 5.08
N ARG A 125 5.44 -10.40 4.76
CA ARG A 125 6.76 -10.89 4.33
C ARG A 125 7.54 -11.42 5.54
N GLU A 126 8.33 -12.47 5.32
CA GLU A 126 9.15 -13.09 6.38
C GLU A 126 10.27 -12.16 6.87
N HIS A 127 10.88 -11.40 5.97
CA HIS A 127 12.02 -10.54 6.28
C HIS A 127 11.71 -9.07 6.01
N ILE A 128 11.31 -8.34 7.05
CA ILE A 128 11.05 -6.90 7.02
C ILE A 128 12.00 -6.21 8.00
N LEU A 129 12.71 -5.17 7.54
CA LEU A 129 13.59 -4.39 8.41
C LEU A 129 12.80 -3.64 9.49
N PRO A 130 13.37 -3.42 10.69
CA PRO A 130 12.74 -2.61 11.73
C PRO A 130 12.31 -1.22 11.26
N SER A 131 13.13 -0.55 10.44
CA SER A 131 12.79 0.73 9.84
C SER A 131 11.60 0.63 8.89
N GLU A 132 11.53 -0.39 8.04
CA GLU A 132 10.42 -0.61 7.13
C GLU A 132 9.11 -0.82 7.88
N LYS A 133 9.12 -1.65 8.95
CA LYS A 133 7.97 -1.83 9.84
C LYS A 133 7.56 -0.51 10.52
N ALA A 134 8.54 0.27 11.00
CA ALA A 134 8.30 1.54 11.67
C ALA A 134 7.52 2.51 10.77
N PHE A 135 8.02 2.75 9.56
CA PHE A 135 7.37 3.67 8.60
C PHE A 135 6.05 3.09 8.06
N ALA A 136 5.96 1.78 7.83
CA ALA A 136 4.73 1.13 7.40
C ALA A 136 3.60 1.29 8.44
N TYR A 137 3.88 0.98 9.70
CA TYR A 137 2.91 1.18 10.78
C TYR A 137 2.53 2.64 10.97
N LYS A 138 3.49 3.56 10.86
CA LYS A 138 3.23 5.00 10.94
C LYS A 138 2.30 5.46 9.81
N MET A 139 2.56 5.05 8.57
CA MET A 139 1.72 5.37 7.42
C MET A 139 0.30 4.83 7.56
N LYS A 140 0.15 3.56 7.96
CA LYS A 140 -1.17 2.94 8.18
C LYS A 140 -1.92 3.61 9.32
N TYR A 141 -1.25 3.94 10.42
CA TYR A 141 -1.82 4.68 11.54
C TYR A 141 -2.36 6.05 11.11
N ASP A 142 -1.57 6.80 10.33
CA ASP A 142 -1.97 8.11 9.83
C ASP A 142 -3.12 8.02 8.81
N ALA A 143 -3.17 6.98 7.98
CA ALA A 143 -4.26 6.70 7.06
C ALA A 143 -5.57 6.39 7.80
N ILE A 144 -5.52 5.49 8.81
CA ILE A 144 -6.69 5.17 9.65
C ILE A 144 -7.25 6.41 10.35
N LYS A 145 -6.38 7.33 10.77
CA LYS A 145 -6.82 8.59 11.39
C LYS A 145 -7.58 9.51 10.41
N ARG A 146 -7.19 9.54 9.14
CA ARG A 146 -7.77 10.40 8.11
C ARG A 146 -9.02 9.82 7.46
N SER A 147 -9.28 8.52 7.60
CA SER A 147 -10.41 7.85 6.96
C SER A 147 -11.75 8.52 7.29
N PRO A 148 -12.61 8.82 6.29
CA PRO A 148 -13.91 9.49 6.48
C PRO A 148 -14.83 8.69 7.41
N GLY A 149 -15.64 9.42 8.21
CA GLY A 149 -16.62 8.84 9.14
C GLY A 149 -16.13 8.73 10.58
N ARG A 150 -14.88 9.04 10.87
CA ARG A 150 -14.36 9.11 12.23
C ARG A 150 -14.54 10.53 12.77
N LYS A 151 -15.58 10.72 13.61
CA LYS A 151 -15.84 12.03 14.25
C LYS A 151 -14.69 12.43 15.15
N GLU A 152 -14.12 13.61 14.92
CA GLU A 152 -13.19 14.31 15.82
C GLU A 152 -13.93 14.81 17.07
N ASN A 153 -14.33 13.94 17.97
CA ASN A 153 -14.90 14.34 19.24
C ASN A 153 -13.91 14.05 20.39
N GLY A 154 -13.18 15.07 20.75
CA GLY A 154 -12.87 15.50 22.11
C GLY A 154 -11.84 14.75 22.93
N ASP A 155 -11.43 13.51 22.65
CA ASP A 155 -10.44 12.79 23.45
C ASP A 155 -9.32 12.20 22.59
N GLN A 156 -8.22 12.94 22.47
CA GLN A 156 -7.06 12.55 21.66
C GLN A 156 -6.43 11.22 22.13
N LEU A 157 -6.45 10.94 23.43
CA LEU A 157 -5.92 9.69 24.00
C LEU A 157 -6.82 8.49 23.66
N GLY A 158 -8.13 8.63 23.78
CA GLY A 158 -9.08 7.56 23.44
C GLY A 158 -9.07 7.24 21.93
N HIS A 159 -8.84 8.23 21.08
CA HIS A 159 -8.71 8.05 19.64
C HIS A 159 -7.40 7.35 19.23
N GLN A 160 -6.29 7.68 19.88
CA GLN A 160 -5.01 7.00 19.67
C GLN A 160 -5.10 5.52 20.01
N ILE A 161 -5.71 5.19 21.13
CA ILE A 161 -5.91 3.82 21.62
C ILE A 161 -6.69 3.00 20.57
N LYS A 162 -7.88 3.47 20.16
CA LYS A 162 -8.74 2.78 19.18
C LYS A 162 -8.07 2.60 17.82
N SER A 163 -7.23 3.56 17.37
CA SER A 163 -6.52 3.45 16.09
C SER A 163 -5.43 2.39 16.12
N ILE A 164 -4.71 2.26 17.24
CA ILE A 164 -3.68 1.25 17.41
C ILE A 164 -4.28 -0.13 17.63
N ASP A 165 -5.42 -0.22 18.33
CA ASP A 165 -6.14 -1.49 18.48
C ASP A 165 -6.63 -2.01 17.12
N SER A 166 -7.20 -1.14 16.29
CA SER A 166 -7.58 -1.48 14.92
C SER A 166 -6.38 -1.88 14.04
N LEU A 167 -5.19 -1.30 14.27
CA LEU A 167 -3.95 -1.74 13.63
C LEU A 167 -3.54 -3.14 14.04
N ALA A 168 -3.67 -3.47 15.32
CA ALA A 168 -3.23 -4.74 15.89
C ALA A 168 -4.14 -5.91 15.49
N GLU A 169 -5.43 -5.67 15.27
CA GLU A 169 -6.40 -6.72 14.89
C GLU A 169 -5.99 -7.48 13.62
N ASN A 170 -5.37 -6.77 12.65
CA ASN A 170 -4.98 -7.33 11.36
C ASN A 170 -3.46 -7.35 11.14
N SER A 171 -2.68 -7.37 12.22
CA SER A 171 -1.22 -7.30 12.18
C SER A 171 -0.58 -8.53 12.85
N PRO A 172 0.60 -8.97 12.36
CA PRO A 172 1.37 -10.01 13.04
C PRO A 172 1.96 -9.54 14.37
N ASP A 173 2.08 -8.23 14.57
CA ASP A 173 2.71 -7.64 15.75
C ASP A 173 1.65 -7.18 16.77
N SER A 174 1.94 -7.33 18.06
CA SER A 174 1.08 -6.88 19.14
C SER A 174 0.98 -5.35 19.19
N ARG A 175 -0.08 -4.82 19.81
CA ARG A 175 -0.28 -3.38 20.04
C ARG A 175 0.97 -2.68 20.58
N ASN A 176 1.60 -3.26 21.60
CA ASN A 176 2.79 -2.69 22.23
C ASN A 176 3.99 -2.70 21.27
N GLN A 177 4.15 -3.75 20.47
CA GLN A 177 5.19 -3.81 19.44
C GLN A 177 4.97 -2.76 18.36
N ILE A 178 3.74 -2.58 17.88
CA ILE A 178 3.39 -1.55 16.88
C ILE A 178 3.76 -0.16 17.40
N GLN A 179 3.40 0.16 18.65
CA GLN A 179 3.78 1.45 19.25
C GLN A 179 5.30 1.65 19.28
N ARG A 180 6.04 0.60 19.67
CA ARG A 180 7.51 0.63 19.70
C ARG A 180 8.10 0.81 18.30
N TYR A 181 7.56 0.13 17.27
CA TYR A 181 7.99 0.36 15.88
C TYR A 181 7.69 1.79 15.44
N ILE A 182 6.46 2.30 15.63
CA ILE A 182 6.12 3.69 15.28
C ILE A 182 7.10 4.66 15.98
N ARG A 183 7.50 4.39 17.21
CA ARG A 183 8.43 5.24 17.93
C ARG A 183 9.80 5.34 17.24
N LEU A 184 10.28 4.29 16.57
CA LEU A 184 11.55 4.32 15.83
C LEU A 184 11.59 5.38 14.71
N THR A 185 10.44 5.84 14.22
CA THR A 185 10.39 6.89 13.19
C THR A 185 10.93 8.25 13.66
N HIS A 186 11.16 8.41 14.97
CA HIS A 186 11.76 9.59 15.58
C HIS A 186 13.29 9.52 15.68
N LEU A 187 13.89 8.36 15.36
CA LEU A 187 15.34 8.22 15.34
C LEU A 187 15.96 8.93 14.13
N ILE A 188 17.18 9.43 14.31
CA ILE A 188 17.99 9.92 13.19
C ILE A 188 18.36 8.74 12.27
N PRO A 189 18.54 8.98 10.96
CA PRO A 189 18.77 7.91 9.98
C PRO A 189 19.95 6.99 10.32
N ASP A 190 21.04 7.52 10.87
CA ASP A 190 22.23 6.74 11.22
C ASP A 190 21.96 5.74 12.33
N ILE A 191 21.22 6.12 13.36
CA ILE A 191 20.81 5.20 14.44
C ILE A 191 19.83 4.16 13.91
N LEU A 192 18.87 4.57 13.10
CA LEU A 192 17.90 3.66 12.50
C LEU A 192 18.56 2.60 11.61
N LYS A 193 19.62 2.97 10.88
CA LYS A 193 20.45 2.05 10.11
C LYS A 193 21.14 1.01 11.01
N LEU A 194 21.68 1.41 12.17
CA LEU A 194 22.28 0.48 13.12
C LEU A 194 21.26 -0.52 13.71
N VAL A 195 19.99 -0.09 13.83
CA VAL A 195 18.90 -0.99 14.23
C VAL A 195 18.61 -2.00 13.11
N ASP A 196 18.55 -1.57 11.87
CA ASP A 196 18.35 -2.45 10.70
C ASP A 196 19.48 -3.47 10.52
N GLU A 197 20.71 -3.08 10.85
CA GLU A 197 21.90 -3.95 10.85
C GLU A 197 21.97 -4.89 12.08
N GLY A 198 21.01 -4.80 13.00
CA GLY A 198 20.99 -5.60 14.23
C GLY A 198 22.05 -5.22 15.27
N LYS A 199 22.78 -4.10 15.09
CA LYS A 199 23.79 -3.59 16.03
C LYS A 199 23.17 -2.95 17.26
N ILE A 200 21.95 -2.42 17.13
CA ILE A 200 21.15 -1.88 18.22
C ILE A 200 19.83 -2.65 18.27
N ALA A 201 19.53 -3.28 19.41
CA ALA A 201 18.28 -3.99 19.60
C ALA A 201 17.08 -3.02 19.71
N LEU A 202 15.86 -3.53 19.43
CA LEU A 202 14.64 -2.72 19.41
C LEU A 202 14.41 -1.95 20.73
N THR A 203 14.68 -2.57 21.89
CA THR A 203 14.42 -1.93 23.19
C THR A 203 15.28 -0.69 23.42
N PRO A 204 16.63 -0.76 23.35
CA PRO A 204 17.45 0.45 23.49
C PRO A 204 17.19 1.47 22.37
N ALA A 205 16.85 1.04 21.16
CA ALA A 205 16.50 1.94 20.07
C ALA A 205 15.25 2.79 20.41
N VAL A 206 14.24 2.18 21.02
CA VAL A 206 13.05 2.90 21.49
C VAL A 206 13.42 3.92 22.57
N GLU A 207 14.27 3.56 23.53
CA GLU A 207 14.73 4.50 24.57
C GLU A 207 15.50 5.68 23.94
N LEU A 208 16.40 5.42 23.00
CA LEU A 208 17.11 6.47 22.27
C LEU A 208 16.17 7.43 21.54
N SER A 209 15.02 6.95 21.06
CA SER A 209 14.05 7.78 20.35
C SER A 209 13.35 8.83 21.23
N TYR A 210 13.50 8.79 22.53
CA TYR A 210 13.01 9.82 23.47
C TYR A 210 14.02 10.93 23.70
N LEU A 211 15.30 10.74 23.33
CA LEU A 211 16.31 11.79 23.39
C LEU A 211 16.03 12.81 22.28
N GLN A 212 16.03 14.09 22.63
CA GLN A 212 15.93 15.15 21.62
C GLN A 212 17.31 15.35 20.99
N PRO A 213 17.41 15.59 19.69
CA PRO A 213 18.65 16.06 19.08
C PRO A 213 19.00 17.41 19.72
N SER A 214 20.18 17.49 20.30
CA SER A 214 20.76 18.73 20.85
C SER A 214 21.18 19.69 19.74
#